data_6c7832c0b32d64fe3f047fa96132ee26
#
_entry.id   6c7832c0b32d64fe3f047fa96132ee26
#
_cell.length_a   1.000
_cell.length_b   1.000
_cell.length_c   1.000
_cell.angle_alpha   90.00
_cell.angle_beta   90.00
_cell.angle_gamma   90.00
#
_symmetry.space_group_name_H-M   'P 1'
#
loop_
_entity.id
_entity.type
_entity.pdbx_description
1 polymer ?
#
loop_
_entity_poly.entity_id
_entity_poly.type
_entity_poly.pdbx_seq_one_letter_code
_entity_poly.pdbx_strand_id
1 'polypeptide(L)'
;MQVTIVGGGSYQWSPELMADLFGTEALRGLHLVLEDIDPAPLPRMQALAEKVSAALEAKATITTTTDQRQALEGADFVIVTISTGGFRSMAVDLDVPARYGIRQSVGDTVGPGGVNRALRNVPVLASIARDMQEVCPDAWLLNITNPMSALTRTVTAVSPIKVMGLCHEVGKDRKSTRLNSSHRALSRMPSSA
;
A
#
# COMPACT_ATOMS: atom_id res chain seq x y z
N MET A 1 0.19 -19.86 -4.32
CA MET A 1 0.70 -18.48 -4.41
C MET A 1 0.31 -17.74 -3.15
N GLN A 2 1.28 -17.08 -2.53
CA GLN A 2 1.08 -16.28 -1.32
C GLN A 2 1.23 -14.79 -1.63
N VAL A 3 0.24 -14.01 -1.20
CA VAL A 3 0.27 -12.54 -1.22
C VAL A 3 0.27 -12.04 0.20
N THR A 4 1.28 -11.26 0.58
CA THR A 4 1.37 -10.63 1.90
C THR A 4 1.06 -9.15 1.78
N ILE A 5 0.19 -8.62 2.65
CA ILE A 5 -0.08 -7.18 2.76
C ILE A 5 0.55 -6.69 4.08
N VAL A 6 1.61 -5.92 3.96
CA VAL A 6 2.24 -5.19 5.08
C VAL A 6 1.50 -3.87 5.27
N GLY A 7 0.92 -3.67 6.44
CA GLY A 7 -0.11 -2.67 6.71
C GLY A 7 -1.52 -3.21 6.46
N GLY A 8 -1.69 -4.53 6.64
CA GLY A 8 -2.94 -5.26 6.41
C GLY A 8 -4.13 -4.80 7.25
N GLY A 9 -3.88 -4.08 8.35
CA GLY A 9 -4.89 -3.43 9.18
C GLY A 9 -5.52 -2.18 8.58
N SER A 10 -5.08 -1.73 7.39
CA SER A 10 -5.59 -0.52 6.75
C SER A 10 -7.08 -0.62 6.39
N TYR A 11 -7.91 0.21 7.02
CA TYR A 11 -9.35 0.30 6.70
C TYR A 11 -9.64 0.87 5.32
N GLN A 12 -8.71 1.61 4.73
CA GLN A 12 -8.89 2.23 3.44
C GLN A 12 -8.44 1.32 2.30
N TRP A 13 -7.23 0.74 2.42
CA TRP A 13 -6.60 0.04 1.31
C TRP A 13 -6.85 -1.47 1.31
N SER A 14 -6.83 -2.11 2.48
CA SER A 14 -6.99 -3.56 2.55
C SER A 14 -8.30 -4.05 1.95
N PRO A 15 -9.48 -3.41 2.17
CA PRO A 15 -10.71 -3.83 1.53
C PRO A 15 -10.70 -3.75 0.01
N GLU A 16 -10.12 -2.69 -0.57
CA GLU A 16 -10.00 -2.53 -2.02
C GLU A 16 -9.06 -3.59 -2.62
N LEU A 17 -7.91 -3.80 -1.98
CA LEU A 17 -6.96 -4.84 -2.40
C LEU A 17 -7.55 -6.24 -2.33
N MET A 18 -8.28 -6.56 -1.26
CA MET A 18 -8.97 -7.84 -1.13
C MET A 18 -10.00 -8.05 -2.23
N ALA A 19 -10.79 -7.03 -2.56
CA ALA A 19 -11.79 -7.11 -3.61
C ALA A 19 -11.13 -7.35 -4.98
N ASP A 20 -10.04 -6.67 -5.29
CA ASP A 20 -9.30 -6.82 -6.54
C ASP A 20 -8.60 -8.19 -6.62
N LEU A 21 -7.92 -8.62 -5.55
CA LEU A 21 -7.25 -9.92 -5.49
C LEU A 21 -8.23 -11.09 -5.62
N PHE A 22 -9.31 -11.07 -4.85
CA PHE A 22 -10.29 -12.15 -4.85
C PHE A 22 -11.21 -12.14 -6.07
N GLY A 23 -11.41 -10.97 -6.71
CA GLY A 23 -12.14 -10.84 -7.97
C GLY A 23 -11.36 -11.30 -9.20
N THR A 24 -10.06 -11.58 -9.04
CA THR A 24 -9.19 -11.99 -10.15
C THR A 24 -9.15 -13.52 -10.25
N GLU A 25 -9.71 -14.07 -11.32
CA GLU A 25 -9.85 -15.54 -11.52
C GLU A 25 -8.50 -16.28 -11.44
N ALA A 26 -7.44 -15.71 -11.99
CA ALA A 26 -6.09 -16.27 -11.96
C ALA A 26 -5.49 -16.38 -10.54
N LEU A 27 -6.08 -15.71 -9.56
CA LEU A 27 -5.64 -15.70 -8.16
C LEU A 27 -6.52 -16.58 -7.25
N ARG A 28 -7.43 -17.37 -7.81
CA ARG A 28 -8.25 -18.29 -7.00
C ARG A 28 -7.40 -19.25 -6.18
N GLY A 29 -7.76 -19.41 -4.91
CA GLY A 29 -7.03 -20.26 -3.97
C GLY A 29 -5.74 -19.64 -3.43
N LEU A 30 -5.53 -18.33 -3.60
CA LEU A 30 -4.37 -17.65 -3.02
C LEU A 30 -4.36 -17.75 -1.49
N HIS A 31 -3.19 -17.74 -0.90
CA HIS A 31 -2.98 -17.52 0.51
C HIS A 31 -2.71 -16.03 0.75
N LEU A 32 -3.61 -15.35 1.46
CA LEU A 32 -3.48 -13.96 1.85
C LEU A 32 -2.98 -13.86 3.28
N VAL A 33 -1.84 -13.21 3.47
CA VAL A 33 -1.31 -12.90 4.79
C VAL A 33 -1.48 -11.41 5.05
N LEU A 34 -2.17 -11.05 6.14
CA LEU A 34 -2.33 -9.67 6.59
C LEU A 34 -1.39 -9.43 7.78
N GLU A 35 -0.41 -8.59 7.57
CA GLU A 35 0.51 -8.17 8.62
C GLU A 35 0.24 -6.71 9.01
N ASP A 36 0.27 -6.42 10.31
CA ASP A 36 0.26 -5.05 10.82
C ASP A 36 0.95 -5.02 12.19
N ILE A 37 1.68 -3.96 12.46
CA ILE A 37 2.30 -3.76 13.79
C ILE A 37 1.27 -3.56 14.90
N ASP A 38 0.04 -3.11 14.55
CA ASP A 38 -1.09 -3.00 15.46
C ASP A 38 -1.98 -4.24 15.32
N PRO A 39 -2.08 -5.09 16.36
CA PRO A 39 -2.94 -6.26 16.32
C PRO A 39 -4.44 -5.93 16.31
N ALA A 40 -4.85 -4.72 16.74
CA ALA A 40 -6.24 -4.40 16.97
C ALA A 40 -7.14 -4.46 15.71
N PRO A 41 -6.70 -3.99 14.51
CA PRO A 41 -7.53 -4.08 13.31
C PRO A 41 -7.55 -5.48 12.66
N LEU A 42 -6.54 -6.33 12.91
CA LEU A 42 -6.35 -7.59 12.19
C LEU A 42 -7.55 -8.55 12.26
N PRO A 43 -8.20 -8.78 13.40
CA PRO A 43 -9.36 -9.70 13.45
C PRO A 43 -10.53 -9.22 12.58
N ARG A 44 -10.74 -7.90 12.48
CA ARG A 44 -11.80 -7.33 11.63
C ARG A 44 -11.46 -7.45 10.16
N MET A 45 -10.19 -7.22 9.80
CA MET A 45 -9.72 -7.36 8.43
C MET A 45 -9.74 -8.81 7.97
N GLN A 46 -9.39 -9.75 8.84
CA GLN A 46 -9.53 -11.17 8.56
C GLN A 46 -10.99 -11.56 8.29
N ALA A 47 -11.90 -11.20 9.18
CA ALA A 47 -13.33 -11.50 9.01
C ALA A 47 -13.91 -10.86 7.73
N LEU A 48 -13.43 -9.67 7.35
CA LEU A 48 -13.79 -9.04 6.09
C LEU A 48 -13.26 -9.82 4.89
N ALA A 49 -11.98 -10.21 4.93
CA ALA A 49 -11.35 -10.99 3.86
C ALA A 49 -12.07 -12.33 3.63
N GLU A 50 -12.42 -13.04 4.72
CA GLU A 50 -13.18 -14.28 4.65
C GLU A 50 -14.55 -14.09 3.98
N LYS A 51 -15.28 -13.01 4.34
CA LYS A 51 -16.58 -12.66 3.74
C LYS A 51 -16.45 -12.33 2.25
N VAL A 52 -15.46 -11.52 1.87
CA VAL A 52 -15.23 -11.14 0.47
C VAL A 52 -14.80 -12.36 -0.35
N SER A 53 -13.89 -13.20 0.19
CA SER A 53 -13.46 -14.44 -0.45
C SER A 53 -14.64 -15.40 -0.69
N ALA A 54 -15.55 -15.53 0.30
CA ALA A 54 -16.74 -16.35 0.14
C ALA A 54 -17.72 -15.78 -0.90
N ALA A 55 -17.97 -14.48 -0.88
CA ALA A 55 -18.88 -13.80 -1.81
C ALA A 55 -18.39 -13.86 -3.27
N LEU A 56 -17.08 -13.86 -3.49
CA LEU A 56 -16.45 -13.92 -4.81
C LEU A 56 -16.00 -15.35 -5.19
N GLU A 57 -16.31 -16.36 -4.38
CA GLU A 57 -15.91 -17.76 -4.59
C GLU A 57 -14.39 -17.93 -4.80
N ALA A 58 -13.58 -17.06 -4.20
CA ALA A 58 -12.13 -16.99 -4.40
C ALA A 58 -11.39 -18.18 -3.77
N LYS A 59 -11.98 -18.88 -2.78
CA LYS A 59 -11.38 -20.01 -2.05
C LYS A 59 -10.02 -19.66 -1.43
N ALA A 60 -9.83 -18.41 -1.03
CA ALA A 60 -8.59 -17.94 -0.45
C ALA A 60 -8.42 -18.48 0.99
N THR A 61 -7.18 -18.75 1.38
CA THR A 61 -6.79 -18.96 2.78
C THR A 61 -6.32 -17.62 3.35
N ILE A 62 -6.78 -17.24 4.53
CA ILE A 62 -6.44 -15.95 5.14
C ILE A 62 -5.75 -16.20 6.48
N THR A 63 -4.61 -15.58 6.69
CA THR A 63 -3.88 -15.58 7.97
C THR A 63 -3.49 -14.16 8.36
N THR A 64 -3.33 -13.91 9.67
CA THR A 64 -2.92 -12.62 10.20
C THR A 64 -1.77 -12.78 11.17
N THR A 65 -0.85 -11.83 11.19
CA THR A 65 0.29 -11.82 12.13
C THR A 65 0.77 -10.40 12.39
N THR A 66 1.45 -10.21 13.51
CA THR A 66 2.18 -8.96 13.81
C THR A 66 3.70 -9.14 13.64
N ASP A 67 4.13 -10.31 13.21
CA ASP A 67 5.53 -10.61 12.94
C ASP A 67 5.81 -10.44 11.44
N GLN A 68 6.60 -9.42 11.10
CA GLN A 68 6.95 -9.09 9.72
C GLN A 68 7.66 -10.25 9.02
N ARG A 69 8.62 -10.88 9.67
CA ARG A 69 9.38 -11.96 9.03
C ARG A 69 8.50 -13.18 8.76
N GLN A 70 7.67 -13.55 9.74
CA GLN A 70 6.68 -14.61 9.57
C GLN A 70 5.72 -14.33 8.42
N ALA A 71 5.28 -13.09 8.28
CA ALA A 71 4.38 -12.69 7.18
C ALA A 71 5.04 -12.78 5.80
N LEU A 72 6.33 -12.52 5.72
CA LEU A 72 7.10 -12.53 4.48
C LEU A 72 7.54 -13.93 4.05
N GLU A 73 7.62 -14.88 4.98
CA GLU A 73 8.08 -16.24 4.69
C GLU A 73 7.20 -16.91 3.64
N GLY A 74 7.83 -17.31 2.53
CA GLY A 74 7.14 -17.97 1.41
C GLY A 74 6.27 -17.07 0.55
N ALA A 75 6.34 -15.74 0.71
CA ALA A 75 5.59 -14.81 -0.14
C ALA A 75 6.08 -14.83 -1.58
N ASP A 76 5.14 -14.81 -2.53
CA ASP A 76 5.39 -14.56 -3.95
C ASP A 76 5.28 -13.07 -4.26
N PHE A 77 4.35 -12.38 -3.58
CA PHE A 77 4.11 -10.94 -3.71
C PHE A 77 3.94 -10.30 -2.33
N VAL A 78 4.57 -9.16 -2.13
CA VAL A 78 4.44 -8.34 -0.92
C VAL A 78 3.93 -6.97 -1.29
N ILE A 79 2.72 -6.63 -0.84
CA ILE A 79 2.12 -5.31 -1.04
C ILE A 79 2.36 -4.48 0.21
N VAL A 80 2.98 -3.31 0.07
CA VAL A 80 3.24 -2.42 1.21
C VAL A 80 2.29 -1.23 1.17
N THR A 81 1.47 -1.10 2.23
CA THR A 81 0.49 -0.02 2.42
C THR A 81 0.51 0.49 3.86
N ILE A 82 1.58 1.17 4.22
CA ILE A 82 1.82 1.64 5.58
C ILE A 82 1.70 3.16 5.72
N SER A 83 1.45 3.61 6.94
CA SER A 83 1.49 5.03 7.30
C SER A 83 2.19 5.20 8.64
N THR A 84 3.53 5.22 8.61
CA THR A 84 4.36 5.34 9.81
C THR A 84 4.02 6.60 10.60
N GLY A 85 3.58 6.41 11.85
CA GLY A 85 3.11 7.48 12.73
C GLY A 85 1.64 7.90 12.51
N GLY A 86 0.94 7.29 11.54
CA GLY A 86 -0.50 7.46 11.34
C GLY A 86 -0.96 8.91 11.14
N PHE A 87 -2.23 9.17 11.39
CA PHE A 87 -2.84 10.51 11.26
C PHE A 87 -2.22 11.56 12.16
N ARG A 88 -1.69 11.19 13.33
CA ARG A 88 -1.03 12.13 14.24
C ARG A 88 0.22 12.73 13.61
N SER A 89 1.04 11.92 12.97
CA SER A 89 2.22 12.41 12.26
C SER A 89 1.85 13.18 11.00
N MET A 90 0.80 12.76 10.28
CA MET A 90 0.28 13.49 9.13
C MET A 90 -0.21 14.89 9.51
N ALA A 91 -0.89 15.05 10.65
CA ALA A 91 -1.30 16.36 11.14
C ALA A 91 -0.09 17.29 11.32
N VAL A 92 1.00 16.80 11.91
CA VAL A 92 2.26 17.58 12.06
C VAL A 92 2.85 17.94 10.69
N ASP A 93 2.83 16.99 9.73
CA ASP A 93 3.34 17.22 8.37
C ASP A 93 2.59 18.33 7.63
N LEU A 94 1.33 18.59 8.00
CA LEU A 94 0.49 19.66 7.42
C LEU A 94 0.56 20.96 8.23
N ASP A 95 0.45 20.87 9.55
CA ASP A 95 0.33 22.03 10.44
C ASP A 95 1.63 22.83 10.52
N VAL A 96 2.78 22.16 10.55
CA VAL A 96 4.07 22.87 10.66
C VAL A 96 4.35 23.69 9.40
N PRO A 97 4.28 23.17 8.18
CA PRO A 97 4.45 23.97 6.97
C PRO A 97 3.40 25.08 6.81
N ALA A 98 2.16 24.84 7.25
CA ALA A 98 1.09 25.83 7.17
C ALA A 98 1.42 27.12 7.94
N ARG A 99 2.17 27.04 9.06
CA ARG A 99 2.66 28.20 9.84
C ARG A 99 3.60 29.10 9.05
N TYR A 100 4.22 28.55 8.00
CA TYR A 100 5.12 29.25 7.07
C TYR A 100 4.46 29.56 5.73
N GLY A 101 3.12 29.49 5.66
CA GLY A 101 2.37 29.80 4.45
C GLY A 101 2.31 28.64 3.42
N ILE A 102 2.91 27.49 3.72
CA ILE A 102 2.90 26.32 2.82
C ILE A 102 1.72 25.44 3.19
N ARG A 103 0.63 25.58 2.43
CA ARG A 103 -0.61 24.79 2.62
C ARG A 103 -0.69 23.66 1.64
N GLN A 104 -0.89 22.45 2.14
CA GLN A 104 -1.06 21.23 1.35
C GLN A 104 -2.29 20.47 1.83
N SER A 105 -3.05 19.89 0.91
CA SER A 105 -4.27 19.11 1.25
C SER A 105 -3.95 17.76 1.91
N VAL A 106 -2.90 17.09 1.45
CA VAL A 106 -2.49 15.75 1.93
C VAL A 106 -1.04 15.73 2.43
N GLY A 107 -0.11 16.44 1.77
CA GLY A 107 1.28 16.60 2.18
C GLY A 107 2.09 15.30 2.29
N ASP A 108 1.73 14.28 1.53
CA ASP A 108 2.31 12.93 1.69
C ASP A 108 3.32 12.55 0.60
N THR A 109 3.51 13.40 -0.42
CA THR A 109 4.36 13.09 -1.57
C THR A 109 5.47 14.12 -1.77
N VAL A 110 5.15 15.39 -1.80
CA VAL A 110 6.08 16.50 -2.09
C VAL A 110 6.08 17.55 -0.99
N GLY A 111 7.03 18.48 -1.06
CA GLY A 111 7.16 19.57 -0.08
C GLY A 111 7.64 19.09 1.29
N PRO A 112 7.59 19.97 2.32
CA PRO A 112 8.10 19.65 3.64
C PRO A 112 7.43 18.44 4.29
N GLY A 113 6.12 18.31 4.14
CA GLY A 113 5.36 17.17 4.65
C GLY A 113 5.78 15.87 4.00
N GLY A 114 5.93 15.87 2.66
CA GLY A 114 6.39 14.69 1.90
C GLY A 114 7.80 14.26 2.29
N VAL A 115 8.72 15.22 2.48
CA VAL A 115 10.08 14.93 2.96
C VAL A 115 10.05 14.30 4.35
N ASN A 116 9.29 14.88 5.29
CA ASN A 116 9.20 14.36 6.65
C ASN A 116 8.56 12.95 6.68
N ARG A 117 7.53 12.73 5.87
CA ARG A 117 6.92 11.40 5.71
C ARG A 117 7.91 10.39 5.11
N ALA A 118 8.71 10.79 4.11
CA ALA A 118 9.75 9.94 3.55
C ALA A 118 10.77 9.53 4.62
N LEU A 119 11.25 10.46 5.42
CA LEU A 119 12.22 10.20 6.49
C LEU A 119 11.71 9.16 7.51
N ARG A 120 10.40 9.11 7.77
CA ARG A 120 9.81 8.09 8.64
C ARG A 120 9.64 6.73 7.96
N ASN A 121 9.26 6.72 6.68
CA ASN A 121 8.94 5.48 5.96
C ASN A 121 10.18 4.79 5.38
N VAL A 122 11.22 5.54 4.99
CA VAL A 122 12.45 4.99 4.41
C VAL A 122 13.09 3.90 5.28
N PRO A 123 13.30 4.08 6.58
CA PRO A 123 13.86 3.01 7.43
C PRO A 123 13.00 1.75 7.46
N VAL A 124 11.67 1.91 7.45
CA VAL A 124 10.73 0.78 7.49
C VAL A 124 10.78 0.00 6.18
N LEU A 125 10.70 0.69 5.03
CA LEU A 125 10.82 0.03 3.71
C LEU A 125 12.18 -0.67 3.55
N ALA A 126 13.25 -0.05 4.04
CA ALA A 126 14.58 -0.66 4.03
C ALA A 126 14.66 -1.93 4.89
N SER A 127 13.96 -1.95 6.04
CA SER A 127 13.84 -3.14 6.89
C SER A 127 13.07 -4.25 6.18
N ILE A 128 11.89 -3.93 5.63
CA ILE A 128 11.08 -4.90 4.87
C ILE A 128 11.90 -5.52 3.74
N ALA A 129 12.60 -4.68 2.95
CA ALA A 129 13.40 -5.17 1.83
C ALA A 129 14.55 -6.09 2.24
N ARG A 130 15.20 -5.83 3.39
CA ARG A 130 16.23 -6.70 3.93
C ARG A 130 15.67 -8.04 4.42
N ASP A 131 14.55 -8.01 5.14
CA ASP A 131 13.88 -9.24 5.56
C ASP A 131 13.43 -10.07 4.36
N MET A 132 12.85 -9.44 3.33
CA MET A 132 12.49 -10.12 2.08
C MET A 132 13.69 -10.78 1.41
N GLN A 133 14.85 -10.11 1.39
CA GLN A 133 16.06 -10.68 0.83
C GLN A 133 16.50 -11.98 1.50
N GLU A 134 16.19 -12.15 2.80
CA GLU A 134 16.52 -13.33 3.55
C GLU A 134 15.47 -14.44 3.46
N VAL A 135 14.16 -14.08 3.48
CA VAL A 135 13.08 -15.06 3.64
C VAL A 135 12.23 -15.29 2.38
N CYS A 136 12.23 -14.36 1.42
CA CYS A 136 11.52 -14.49 0.14
C CYS A 136 12.24 -13.73 -1.01
N PRO A 137 13.49 -14.07 -1.35
CA PRO A 137 14.33 -13.30 -2.26
C PRO A 137 13.78 -13.20 -3.70
N ASP A 138 12.94 -14.13 -4.10
CA ASP A 138 12.33 -14.16 -5.43
C ASP A 138 11.03 -13.37 -5.54
N ALA A 139 10.46 -12.95 -4.41
CA ALA A 139 9.20 -12.21 -4.34
C ALA A 139 9.29 -10.82 -4.99
N TRP A 140 8.13 -10.32 -5.43
CA TRP A 140 7.98 -8.94 -5.86
C TRP A 140 7.45 -8.07 -4.72
N LEU A 141 8.08 -6.93 -4.47
CA LEU A 141 7.56 -5.89 -3.61
C LEU A 141 6.75 -4.88 -4.43
N LEU A 142 5.47 -4.73 -4.11
CA LEU A 142 4.56 -3.77 -4.71
C LEU A 142 4.33 -2.63 -3.71
N ASN A 143 4.98 -1.49 -3.94
CA ASN A 143 4.86 -0.35 -3.05
C ASN A 143 3.72 0.58 -3.48
N ILE A 144 2.69 0.71 -2.62
CA ILE A 144 1.60 1.68 -2.77
C ILE A 144 1.65 2.79 -1.70
N THR A 145 2.69 2.78 -0.86
CA THR A 145 2.90 3.78 0.19
C THR A 145 3.57 5.04 -0.37
N ASN A 146 3.08 6.22 0.02
CA ASN A 146 3.68 7.50 -0.30
C ASN A 146 4.77 7.94 0.70
N PRO A 147 5.79 8.68 0.24
CA PRO A 147 6.10 9.11 -1.15
C PRO A 147 6.56 7.95 -2.03
N MET A 148 5.71 7.48 -2.93
CA MET A 148 5.89 6.23 -3.67
C MET A 148 7.25 6.14 -4.39
N SER A 149 7.63 7.15 -5.15
CA SER A 149 8.90 7.14 -5.91
C SER A 149 10.14 7.10 -5.01
N ALA A 150 10.15 7.87 -3.92
CA ALA A 150 11.26 7.88 -2.98
C ALA A 150 11.41 6.53 -2.27
N LEU A 151 10.30 5.94 -1.85
CA LEU A 151 10.29 4.65 -1.15
C LEU A 151 10.66 3.48 -2.08
N THR A 152 10.14 3.47 -3.30
CA THR A 152 10.53 2.47 -4.32
C THR A 152 12.03 2.55 -4.62
N ARG A 153 12.56 3.79 -4.78
CA ARG A 153 14.00 3.99 -4.96
C ARG A 153 14.82 3.54 -3.75
N THR A 154 14.29 3.67 -2.53
CA THR A 154 14.95 3.17 -1.33
C THR A 154 15.18 1.66 -1.43
N VAL A 155 14.16 0.90 -1.78
CA VAL A 155 14.26 -0.57 -1.93
C VAL A 155 15.34 -0.93 -2.95
N THR A 156 15.34 -0.30 -4.13
CA THR A 156 16.36 -0.57 -5.16
C THR A 156 17.77 -0.18 -4.74
N ALA A 157 17.93 0.76 -3.82
CA ALA A 157 19.24 1.22 -3.34
C ALA A 157 19.83 0.30 -2.26
N VAL A 158 18.99 -0.40 -1.48
CA VAL A 158 19.45 -1.18 -0.31
C VAL A 158 19.33 -2.69 -0.49
N SER A 159 18.67 -3.17 -1.56
CA SER A 159 18.34 -4.58 -1.75
C SER A 159 18.21 -4.93 -3.24
N PRO A 160 18.53 -6.17 -3.65
CA PRO A 160 18.28 -6.69 -5.00
C PRO A 160 16.82 -7.10 -5.23
N ILE A 161 15.93 -6.96 -4.24
CA ILE A 161 14.51 -7.35 -4.34
C ILE A 161 13.84 -6.64 -5.52
N LYS A 162 13.08 -7.40 -6.30
CA LYS A 162 12.26 -6.88 -7.39
C LYS A 162 11.18 -5.96 -6.81
N VAL A 163 11.17 -4.70 -7.21
CA VAL A 163 10.22 -3.72 -6.67
C VAL A 163 9.52 -2.94 -7.76
N MET A 164 8.23 -2.69 -7.55
CA MET A 164 7.41 -1.81 -8.38
C MET A 164 6.63 -0.83 -7.50
N GLY A 165 6.65 0.45 -7.84
CA GLY A 165 5.80 1.47 -7.23
C GLY A 165 4.51 1.63 -8.03
N LEU A 166 3.36 1.54 -7.37
CA LEU A 166 2.04 1.67 -7.99
C LEU A 166 1.29 2.85 -7.37
N CYS A 167 0.81 3.76 -8.22
CA CYS A 167 -0.07 4.84 -7.82
C CYS A 167 -1.51 4.51 -8.21
N HIS A 168 -2.46 4.68 -7.28
CA HIS A 168 -3.88 4.43 -7.52
C HIS A 168 -4.50 5.36 -8.60
N GLU A 169 -3.92 6.54 -8.80
CA GLU A 169 -4.34 7.48 -9.84
C GLU A 169 -4.30 6.85 -11.24
N VAL A 170 -3.26 6.05 -11.54
CA VAL A 170 -3.14 5.35 -12.83
C VAL A 170 -4.29 4.36 -13.05
N GLY A 171 -4.70 3.65 -12.00
CA GLY A 171 -5.81 2.70 -12.05
C GLY A 171 -7.15 3.39 -12.26
N LYS A 172 -7.38 4.52 -11.58
CA LYS A 172 -8.60 5.33 -11.72
C LYS A 172 -8.71 5.95 -13.11
N ASP A 173 -7.62 6.47 -13.65
CA ASP A 173 -7.59 7.06 -15.00
C ASP A 173 -7.90 6.01 -16.08
N ARG A 174 -7.36 4.81 -15.98
CA ARG A 174 -7.68 3.70 -16.92
C ARG A 174 -9.14 3.23 -16.80
N LYS A 175 -9.75 3.20 -15.61
CA LYS A 175 -11.18 2.91 -15.43
C LYS A 175 -12.04 4.03 -16.04
N SER A 176 -11.71 5.28 -15.80
CA SER A 176 -12.44 6.42 -16.39
C SER A 176 -12.34 6.46 -17.89
N THR A 177 -11.17 6.12 -18.46
CA THR A 177 -10.96 6.08 -19.92
C THR A 177 -11.71 4.92 -20.60
N ARG A 178 -11.89 3.79 -19.92
CA ARG A 178 -12.65 2.64 -20.45
C ARG A 178 -14.17 2.79 -20.28
N LEU A 179 -14.62 3.47 -19.23
CA LEU A 179 -16.05 3.66 -18.95
C LEU A 179 -16.62 4.93 -19.56
N ASN A 180 -15.79 5.84 -20.09
CA ASN A 180 -16.25 7.16 -20.50
C ASN A 180 -15.53 7.70 -21.73
N SER A 181 -15.93 7.26 -22.90
CA SER A 181 -15.89 8.12 -24.07
C SER A 181 -16.91 9.29 -23.97
N SER A 182 -17.83 9.28 -23.01
CA SER A 182 -18.91 10.25 -22.83
C SER A 182 -18.75 11.24 -21.67
N HIS A 183 -17.76 11.07 -20.77
CA HIS A 183 -17.52 12.00 -19.64
C HIS A 183 -16.14 12.66 -19.69
N ARG A 184 -15.84 13.29 -20.81
CA ARG A 184 -14.62 14.12 -21.00
C ARG A 184 -14.62 15.45 -20.24
N ALA A 185 -15.56 15.72 -19.36
CA ALA A 185 -15.82 17.08 -18.87
C ALA A 185 -15.28 17.42 -17.48
N LEU A 186 -14.70 16.50 -16.70
CA LEU A 186 -14.40 16.78 -15.28
C LEU A 186 -12.93 16.75 -14.86
N SER A 187 -11.97 16.56 -15.75
CA SER A 187 -10.54 16.50 -15.37
C SER A 187 -9.66 17.62 -15.95
N ARG A 188 -10.23 18.73 -16.36
CA ARG A 188 -9.45 19.92 -16.69
C ARG A 188 -9.80 21.04 -15.72
N MET A 189 -9.21 21.02 -14.54
CA MET A 189 -8.95 22.26 -13.84
C MET A 189 -7.77 22.95 -14.55
N PRO A 190 -7.92 24.17 -15.07
CA PRO A 190 -6.79 24.91 -15.59
C PRO A 190 -5.85 25.22 -14.45
N SER A 191 -4.57 24.86 -14.58
CA SER A 191 -3.50 25.47 -13.81
C SER A 191 -3.45 26.93 -14.24
N SER A 192 -4.02 27.80 -13.48
CA SER A 192 -3.90 29.22 -13.69
C SER A 192 -3.48 29.92 -12.43
N ALA A 193 -2.32 30.55 -12.60
CA ALA A 193 -1.77 31.72 -11.95
C ALA A 193 -1.58 31.68 -10.44
#